data_fd69127c4869f9307db29fab148c5c57
#
_entry.id   fd69127c4869f9307db29fab148c5c57
#
_cell.length_a   1.000
_cell.length_b   1.000
_cell.length_c   1.000
_cell.angle_alpha   90.00
_cell.angle_beta   90.00
_cell.angle_gamma   90.00
#
_symmetry.space_group_name_H-M   'P 1'
#
loop_
_entity.id
_entity.type
_entity.pdbx_description
1 polymer ?
#
loop_
_entity_poly.entity_id
_entity_poly.type
_entity_poly.pdbx_seq_one_letter_code
_entity_poly.pdbx_strand_id
1 'polypeptide(L)'
;MTIWLVRHAKPLVEKGLCYGRLDVSADQSLTEIAADKLINALSESSGVQLLLTSPRQRTKQLANLLAERLTLKPLEEPRLAEMDFGEWEGCLWADIPKSAIDLWTEDFNNHAFGGGESTGQLLHRVWQLMQNPTSKNTDQLWVTHAGVIKAVQYLVRTGDPHIKSASDWPLETTRFGNWVTVEVTT
;
A
#
# COMPACT_ATOMS: atom_id res chain seq x y z
N MET A 1 -18.82 -1.88 -4.23
CA MET A 1 -17.99 -2.06 -3.02
C MET A 1 -16.92 -1.01 -3.02
N THR A 2 -16.81 -0.24 -1.92
CA THR A 2 -15.77 0.79 -1.77
C THR A 2 -14.58 0.25 -0.98
N ILE A 3 -13.37 0.46 -1.48
CA ILE A 3 -12.15 0.19 -0.73
C ILE A 3 -11.47 1.52 -0.38
N TRP A 4 -11.29 1.76 0.91
CA TRP A 4 -10.53 2.87 1.46
C TRP A 4 -9.06 2.45 1.58
N LEU A 5 -8.21 2.95 0.71
CA LEU A 5 -6.77 2.64 0.67
C LEU A 5 -6.01 3.67 1.49
N VAL A 6 -5.58 3.30 2.68
CA VAL A 6 -4.97 4.21 3.65
C VAL A 6 -3.47 3.97 3.69
N ARG A 7 -2.68 5.01 3.42
CA ARG A 7 -1.24 4.95 3.62
C ARG A 7 -0.90 5.17 5.08
N HIS A 8 -0.02 4.34 5.64
CA HIS A 8 0.51 4.54 7.00
C HIS A 8 1.04 5.96 7.23
N ALA A 9 1.15 6.40 8.48
CA ALA A 9 1.76 7.67 8.85
C ALA A 9 3.26 7.70 8.52
N LYS A 10 3.90 8.88 8.65
CA LYS A 10 5.32 9.06 8.33
C LYS A 10 6.19 8.09 9.12
N PRO A 11 7.02 7.26 8.47
CA PRO A 11 7.90 6.33 9.17
C PRO A 11 9.07 7.06 9.83
N LEU A 12 9.59 6.47 10.90
CA LEU A 12 10.76 6.95 11.63
C LEU A 12 12.05 6.44 10.97
N VAL A 13 12.31 6.93 9.78
CA VAL A 13 13.50 6.62 8.99
C VAL A 13 14.11 7.89 8.43
N GLU A 14 15.37 7.80 8.01
CA GLU A 14 16.04 8.87 7.30
C GLU A 14 15.28 9.24 6.01
N LYS A 15 15.25 10.54 5.70
CA LYS A 15 14.63 11.02 4.46
C LYS A 15 15.35 10.46 3.24
N GLY A 16 14.60 9.83 2.35
CA GLY A 16 15.14 9.23 1.13
C GLY A 16 15.62 7.79 1.29
N LEU A 17 15.46 7.17 2.46
CA LEU A 17 15.77 5.76 2.64
C LEU A 17 14.80 4.88 1.82
N CYS A 18 15.34 3.89 1.12
CA CYS A 18 14.59 2.79 0.55
C CYS A 18 14.29 1.77 1.66
N TYR A 19 13.02 1.59 2.04
CA TYR A 19 12.68 0.75 3.20
C TYR A 19 11.61 -0.32 2.92
N GLY A 20 11.05 -0.39 1.71
CA GLY A 20 10.15 -1.44 1.24
C GLY A 20 9.53 -2.33 2.31
N ARG A 21 10.07 -3.51 2.46
CA ARG A 21 9.67 -4.51 3.46
C ARG A 21 10.33 -4.37 4.83
N LEU A 22 11.31 -3.47 5.02
CA LEU A 22 11.87 -3.23 6.35
C LEU A 22 10.76 -2.92 7.35
N ASP A 23 10.86 -3.53 8.53
CA ASP A 23 9.85 -3.37 9.58
C ASP A 23 10.18 -2.18 10.49
N VAL A 24 9.86 -1.00 10.01
CA VAL A 24 10.09 0.28 10.69
C VAL A 24 8.78 0.80 11.27
N SER A 25 8.86 1.48 12.42
CA SER A 25 7.73 2.14 13.05
C SER A 25 7.39 3.47 12.37
N ALA A 26 6.16 3.94 12.57
CA ALA A 26 5.73 5.27 12.19
C ALA A 26 5.74 6.22 13.40
N ASP A 27 5.78 7.52 13.13
CA ASP A 27 5.60 8.56 14.14
C ASP A 27 4.23 8.42 14.81
N GLN A 28 4.22 8.29 16.15
CA GLN A 28 3.01 8.01 16.91
C GLN A 28 2.01 9.16 16.83
N SER A 29 2.47 10.41 16.99
CA SER A 29 1.59 11.58 16.96
C SER A 29 0.94 11.76 15.59
N LEU A 30 1.73 11.57 14.50
CA LEU A 30 1.19 11.62 13.14
C LEU A 30 0.24 10.45 12.84
N THR A 31 0.45 9.30 13.49
CA THR A 31 -0.45 8.14 13.37
C THR A 31 -1.81 8.43 14.03
N GLU A 32 -1.80 9.06 15.20
CA GLU A 32 -3.03 9.49 15.90
C GLU A 32 -3.80 10.53 15.07
N ILE A 33 -3.11 11.55 14.56
CA ILE A 33 -3.71 12.55 13.67
C ILE A 33 -4.32 11.91 12.41
N ALA A 34 -3.64 10.94 11.82
CA ALA A 34 -4.16 10.23 10.65
C ALA A 34 -5.42 9.42 10.99
N ALA A 35 -5.43 8.75 12.14
CA ALA A 35 -6.60 8.02 12.61
C ALA A 35 -7.79 8.96 12.84
N ASP A 36 -7.60 10.10 13.53
CA ASP A 36 -8.65 11.09 13.78
C ASP A 36 -9.27 11.62 12.50
N LYS A 37 -8.43 11.99 11.53
CA LYS A 37 -8.88 12.48 10.22
C LYS A 37 -9.72 11.45 9.47
N LEU A 38 -9.26 10.20 9.46
CA LEU A 38 -9.96 9.14 8.74
C LEU A 38 -11.30 8.79 9.41
N ILE A 39 -11.33 8.71 10.75
CA ILE A 39 -12.58 8.46 11.49
C ILE A 39 -13.62 9.54 11.20
N ASN A 40 -13.24 10.81 11.20
CA ASN A 40 -14.14 11.90 10.86
C ASN A 40 -14.68 11.77 9.42
N ALA A 41 -13.84 11.38 8.45
CA ALA A 41 -14.28 11.16 7.08
C ALA A 41 -15.19 9.93 6.92
N LEU A 42 -14.94 8.87 7.68
CA LEU A 42 -15.75 7.65 7.67
C LEU A 42 -17.12 7.85 8.34
N SER A 43 -17.24 8.69 9.37
CA SER A 43 -18.50 8.94 10.10
C SER A 43 -19.61 9.50 9.23
N GLU A 44 -19.27 10.11 8.09
CA GLU A 44 -20.24 10.70 7.15
C GLU A 44 -20.80 9.72 6.11
N SER A 45 -20.19 8.53 5.92
CA SER A 45 -20.53 7.69 4.77
C SER A 45 -20.29 6.18 4.92
N SER A 46 -19.90 5.65 6.09
CA SER A 46 -19.26 4.32 6.04
C SER A 46 -20.12 3.14 6.48
N GLY A 47 -20.29 2.20 5.53
CA GLY A 47 -20.59 0.80 5.79
C GLY A 47 -19.35 -0.10 5.89
N VAL A 48 -18.19 0.42 6.34
CA VAL A 48 -16.96 -0.37 6.46
C VAL A 48 -17.16 -1.51 7.47
N GLN A 49 -16.97 -2.75 7.03
CA GLN A 49 -17.13 -3.95 7.84
C GLN A 49 -15.85 -4.81 7.92
N LEU A 50 -14.85 -4.50 7.11
CA LEU A 50 -13.60 -5.24 7.05
C LEU A 50 -12.41 -4.29 7.11
N LEU A 51 -11.50 -4.55 8.05
CA LEU A 51 -10.23 -3.83 8.21
C LEU A 51 -9.07 -4.79 7.96
N LEU A 52 -8.38 -4.58 6.84
CA LEU A 52 -7.15 -5.29 6.50
C LEU A 52 -5.94 -4.40 6.74
N THR A 53 -4.84 -5.01 7.15
CA THR A 53 -3.57 -4.30 7.34
C THR A 53 -2.39 -5.09 6.83
N SER A 54 -1.43 -4.41 6.21
CA SER A 54 -0.10 -4.97 6.00
C SER A 54 0.51 -5.42 7.33
N PRO A 55 1.35 -6.48 7.36
CA PRO A 55 1.96 -6.99 8.58
C PRO A 55 3.09 -6.11 9.15
N ARG A 56 3.36 -4.92 8.59
CA ARG A 56 4.44 -4.02 9.03
C ARG A 56 4.02 -3.14 10.21
N GLN A 57 4.95 -2.85 11.13
CA GLN A 57 4.67 -2.05 12.33
C GLN A 57 3.97 -0.73 11.99
N ARG A 58 4.49 0.03 11.04
CA ARG A 58 3.94 1.34 10.61
C ARG A 58 2.48 1.29 10.15
N THR A 59 2.03 0.17 9.59
CA THR A 59 0.63 -0.02 9.20
C THR A 59 -0.21 -0.54 10.35
N LYS A 60 0.33 -1.48 11.15
CA LYS A 60 -0.37 -2.02 12.32
C LYS A 60 -0.63 -0.96 13.39
N GLN A 61 0.29 0.00 13.60
CA GLN A 61 0.07 1.12 14.50
C GLN A 61 -1.22 1.89 14.15
N LEU A 62 -1.38 2.25 12.87
CA LEU A 62 -2.59 2.95 12.42
C LEU A 62 -3.83 2.05 12.44
N ALA A 63 -3.68 0.80 11.97
CA ALA A 63 -4.79 -0.16 11.93
C ALA A 63 -5.36 -0.46 13.33
N ASN A 64 -4.52 -0.57 14.36
CA ASN A 64 -4.96 -0.81 15.73
C ASN A 64 -5.78 0.37 16.28
N LEU A 65 -5.34 1.62 16.06
CA LEU A 65 -6.11 2.81 16.46
C LEU A 65 -7.47 2.88 15.75
N LEU A 66 -7.50 2.56 14.46
CA LEU A 66 -8.75 2.52 13.69
C LEU A 66 -9.67 1.38 14.16
N ALA A 67 -9.11 0.23 14.48
CA ALA A 67 -9.84 -0.93 14.98
C ALA A 67 -10.57 -0.64 16.29
N GLU A 68 -9.87 0.01 17.23
CA GLU A 68 -10.47 0.44 18.51
C GLU A 68 -11.65 1.40 18.31
N ARG A 69 -11.48 2.41 17.43
CA ARG A 69 -12.49 3.46 17.19
C ARG A 69 -13.69 2.96 16.39
N LEU A 70 -13.48 2.02 15.47
CA LEU A 70 -14.53 1.43 14.62
C LEU A 70 -15.15 0.17 15.23
N THR A 71 -14.63 -0.32 16.34
CA THR A 71 -15.03 -1.60 16.96
C THR A 71 -14.88 -2.76 15.96
N LEU A 72 -13.79 -2.73 15.17
CA LEU A 72 -13.46 -3.76 14.20
C LEU A 72 -12.22 -4.54 14.67
N LYS A 73 -12.06 -5.76 14.13
CA LYS A 73 -10.84 -6.54 14.33
C LYS A 73 -9.93 -6.36 13.11
N PRO A 74 -8.68 -5.87 13.27
CA PRO A 74 -7.77 -5.78 12.15
C PRO A 74 -7.29 -7.19 11.78
N LEU A 75 -7.31 -7.51 10.49
CA LEU A 75 -6.80 -8.74 9.93
C LEU A 75 -5.51 -8.46 9.18
N GLU A 76 -4.43 -9.14 9.55
CA GLU A 76 -3.17 -9.05 8.82
C GLU A 76 -3.30 -9.73 7.46
N GLU A 77 -2.94 -9.00 6.40
CA GLU A 77 -2.98 -9.48 5.03
C GLU A 77 -1.59 -9.28 4.38
N PRO A 78 -0.80 -10.34 4.23
CA PRO A 78 0.56 -10.25 3.67
C PRO A 78 0.63 -9.65 2.26
N ARG A 79 -0.44 -9.81 1.46
CA ARG A 79 -0.52 -9.22 0.11
C ARG A 79 -0.62 -7.70 0.11
N LEU A 80 -0.86 -7.06 1.28
CA LEU A 80 -0.82 -5.61 1.47
C LEU A 80 0.57 -5.10 1.87
N ALA A 81 1.60 -5.95 1.98
CA ALA A 81 2.97 -5.51 2.26
C ALA A 81 3.50 -4.63 1.11
N GLU A 82 4.42 -3.70 1.42
CA GLU A 82 5.10 -2.90 0.38
C GLU A 82 5.92 -3.80 -0.54
N MET A 83 6.26 -3.30 -1.71
CA MET A 83 7.18 -3.96 -2.63
C MET A 83 8.50 -4.27 -1.94
N ASP A 84 9.03 -5.47 -2.20
CA ASP A 84 10.33 -5.91 -1.75
C ASP A 84 11.40 -5.35 -2.68
N PHE A 85 12.21 -4.43 -2.19
CA PHE A 85 13.30 -3.83 -2.96
C PHE A 85 14.63 -4.57 -2.79
N GLY A 86 14.62 -5.75 -2.18
CA GLY A 86 15.76 -6.64 -2.08
C GLY A 86 16.99 -5.98 -1.44
N GLU A 87 18.13 -6.10 -2.11
CA GLU A 87 19.42 -5.55 -1.62
C GLU A 87 19.44 -4.02 -1.49
N TRP A 88 18.50 -3.30 -2.10
CA TRP A 88 18.41 -1.85 -2.00
C TRP A 88 17.73 -1.37 -0.71
N GLU A 89 17.10 -2.26 0.05
CA GLU A 89 16.50 -1.87 1.32
C GLU A 89 17.55 -1.48 2.35
N GLY A 90 17.38 -0.32 2.95
CA GLY A 90 18.36 0.27 3.87
C GLY A 90 19.35 1.23 3.20
N CYS A 91 19.36 1.32 1.86
CA CYS A 91 20.14 2.31 1.12
C CYS A 91 19.34 3.60 0.90
N LEU A 92 20.01 4.72 0.69
CA LEU A 92 19.34 5.92 0.18
C LEU A 92 19.01 5.73 -1.29
N TRP A 93 17.83 6.17 -1.74
CA TRP A 93 17.47 6.16 -3.16
C TRP A 93 18.48 6.90 -4.03
N ALA A 94 19.15 7.91 -3.48
CA ALA A 94 20.18 8.68 -4.19
C ALA A 94 21.48 7.88 -4.41
N ASP A 95 21.73 6.85 -3.59
CA ASP A 95 22.93 6.02 -3.65
C ASP A 95 22.72 4.77 -4.51
N ILE A 96 21.48 4.47 -4.90
CA ILE A 96 21.18 3.35 -5.80
C ILE A 96 21.70 3.70 -7.20
N PRO A 97 22.53 2.84 -7.81
CA PRO A 97 23.07 3.10 -9.15
C PRO A 97 21.95 3.36 -10.16
N LYS A 98 22.16 4.40 -10.98
CA LYS A 98 21.20 4.71 -12.06
C LYS A 98 20.96 3.50 -12.98
N SER A 99 22.00 2.69 -13.24
CA SER A 99 21.87 1.47 -14.05
C SER A 99 20.88 0.46 -13.46
N ALA A 100 20.78 0.34 -12.14
CA ALA A 100 19.79 -0.53 -11.49
C ALA A 100 18.36 -0.01 -11.70
N ILE A 101 18.19 1.31 -11.61
CA ILE A 101 16.89 1.95 -11.90
C ILE A 101 16.53 1.79 -13.38
N ASP A 102 17.49 1.98 -14.29
CA ASP A 102 17.28 1.86 -15.73
C ASP A 102 16.84 0.42 -16.09
N LEU A 103 17.54 -0.60 -15.58
CA LEU A 103 17.16 -2.00 -15.78
C LEU A 103 15.75 -2.31 -15.27
N TRP A 104 15.39 -1.78 -14.11
CA TRP A 104 14.03 -1.96 -13.58
C TRP A 104 12.98 -1.29 -14.46
N THR A 105 13.24 -0.08 -14.94
CA THR A 105 12.27 0.66 -15.77
C THR A 105 12.19 0.13 -17.20
N GLU A 106 13.25 -0.49 -17.74
CA GLU A 106 13.28 -1.15 -19.06
C GLU A 106 12.42 -2.42 -19.11
N ASP A 107 12.44 -3.23 -18.05
CA ASP A 107 11.58 -4.42 -17.91
C ASP A 107 10.75 -4.32 -16.62
N PHE A 108 9.91 -3.31 -16.57
CA PHE A 108 9.20 -2.90 -15.34
C PHE A 108 8.28 -3.98 -14.78
N ASN A 109 7.74 -4.85 -15.64
CA ASN A 109 6.89 -5.95 -15.21
C ASN A 109 7.67 -7.11 -14.57
N ASN A 110 8.83 -7.48 -15.15
CA ASN A 110 9.47 -8.75 -14.80
C ASN A 110 10.76 -8.57 -14.00
N HIS A 111 11.44 -7.44 -14.13
CA HIS A 111 12.70 -7.23 -13.42
C HIS A 111 12.45 -7.13 -11.90
N ALA A 112 13.01 -8.08 -11.14
CA ALA A 112 12.99 -8.06 -9.68
C ALA A 112 14.02 -7.04 -9.17
N PHE A 113 13.57 -5.85 -8.83
CA PHE A 113 14.44 -4.76 -8.38
C PHE A 113 15.19 -5.14 -7.10
N GLY A 114 16.52 -5.08 -7.15
CA GLY A 114 17.37 -5.54 -6.05
C GLY A 114 17.29 -7.04 -5.75
N GLY A 115 16.81 -7.87 -6.69
CA GLY A 115 16.57 -9.28 -6.46
C GLY A 115 15.37 -9.61 -5.56
N GLY A 116 14.60 -8.60 -5.16
CA GLY A 116 13.40 -8.74 -4.35
C GLY A 116 12.16 -9.08 -5.17
N GLU A 117 11.22 -8.14 -5.30
CA GLU A 117 9.95 -8.31 -6.01
C GLU A 117 9.93 -7.50 -7.31
N SER A 118 9.34 -8.04 -8.37
CA SER A 118 9.04 -7.25 -9.58
C SER A 118 7.70 -6.52 -9.43
N THR A 119 7.47 -5.48 -10.25
CA THR A 119 6.19 -4.77 -10.28
C THR A 119 5.04 -5.70 -10.70
N GLY A 120 5.28 -6.64 -11.62
CA GLY A 120 4.31 -7.65 -12.01
C GLY A 120 3.93 -8.61 -10.87
N GLN A 121 4.88 -9.01 -10.04
CA GLN A 121 4.61 -9.82 -8.85
C GLN A 121 3.78 -9.05 -7.82
N LEU A 122 4.10 -7.77 -7.57
CA LEU A 122 3.29 -6.89 -6.74
C LEU A 122 1.85 -6.77 -7.27
N LEU A 123 1.69 -6.49 -8.56
CA LEU A 123 0.37 -6.40 -9.20
C LEU A 123 -0.41 -7.70 -9.06
N HIS A 124 0.25 -8.84 -9.29
CA HIS A 124 -0.42 -10.15 -9.25
C HIS A 124 -0.94 -10.48 -7.84
N ARG A 125 -0.13 -10.26 -6.77
CA ARG A 125 -0.60 -10.55 -5.40
C ARG A 125 -1.72 -9.61 -4.94
N VAL A 126 -1.67 -8.33 -5.36
CA VAL A 126 -2.74 -7.37 -5.08
C VAL A 126 -4.00 -7.73 -5.87
N TRP A 127 -3.86 -8.11 -7.13
CA TRP A 127 -4.96 -8.62 -7.94
C TRP A 127 -5.67 -9.83 -7.30
N GLN A 128 -4.89 -10.82 -6.83
CA GLN A 128 -5.44 -11.97 -6.11
C GLN A 128 -6.23 -11.56 -4.86
N LEU A 129 -5.79 -10.54 -4.13
CA LEU A 129 -6.54 -10.02 -2.99
C LEU A 129 -7.86 -9.39 -3.42
N MET A 130 -7.85 -8.58 -4.48
CA MET A 130 -9.04 -7.93 -5.02
C MET A 130 -10.08 -8.92 -5.57
N GLN A 131 -9.62 -10.10 -6.04
CA GLN A 131 -10.50 -11.19 -6.51
C GLN A 131 -11.06 -12.06 -5.39
N ASN A 132 -10.72 -11.81 -4.12
CA ASN A 132 -11.17 -12.64 -3.00
C ASN A 132 -12.71 -12.59 -2.86
N PRO A 133 -13.42 -13.74 -3.01
CA PRO A 133 -14.89 -13.78 -2.95
C PRO A 133 -15.49 -13.29 -1.63
N THR A 134 -14.79 -13.48 -0.51
CA THR A 134 -15.26 -13.10 0.83
C THR A 134 -15.31 -11.58 1.02
N SER A 135 -14.66 -10.82 0.16
CA SER A 135 -14.57 -9.36 0.24
C SER A 135 -15.51 -8.59 -0.71
N LYS A 136 -16.23 -9.29 -1.60
CA LYS A 136 -16.90 -8.66 -2.76
C LYS A 136 -18.16 -7.86 -2.48
N ASN A 137 -18.70 -7.84 -1.27
CA ASN A 137 -19.97 -7.17 -0.99
C ASN A 137 -19.95 -6.26 0.24
N THR A 138 -18.79 -5.98 0.80
CA THR A 138 -18.66 -5.12 1.97
C THR A 138 -17.61 -4.04 1.75
N ASP A 139 -17.88 -2.83 2.19
CA ASP A 139 -16.89 -1.77 2.16
C ASP A 139 -15.73 -2.11 3.08
N GLN A 140 -14.53 -1.81 2.62
CA GLN A 140 -13.29 -2.26 3.25
C GLN A 140 -12.33 -1.10 3.50
N LEU A 141 -11.54 -1.25 4.55
CA LEU A 141 -10.46 -0.37 4.91
C LEU A 141 -9.14 -1.14 4.84
N TRP A 142 -8.24 -0.73 3.97
CA TRP A 142 -6.93 -1.35 3.77
C TRP A 142 -5.82 -0.40 4.23
N VAL A 143 -5.19 -0.69 5.36
CA VAL A 143 -4.03 0.08 5.83
C VAL A 143 -2.76 -0.50 5.23
N THR A 144 -2.12 0.26 4.36
CA THR A 144 -1.07 -0.24 3.47
C THR A 144 -0.01 0.84 3.12
N HIS A 145 0.61 0.72 1.96
CA HIS A 145 1.77 1.47 1.50
C HIS A 145 1.52 2.12 0.14
N ALA A 146 2.43 3.01 -0.27
CA ALA A 146 2.29 3.76 -1.51
C ALA A 146 2.28 2.87 -2.77
N GLY A 147 3.18 1.89 -2.84
CA GLY A 147 3.26 0.97 -3.99
C GLY A 147 2.00 0.14 -4.15
N VAL A 148 1.45 -0.39 -3.05
CA VAL A 148 0.19 -1.14 -3.07
C VAL A 148 -0.99 -0.27 -3.49
N ILE A 149 -1.08 0.98 -3.00
CA ILE A 149 -2.13 1.91 -3.41
C ILE A 149 -2.08 2.15 -4.92
N LYS A 150 -0.89 2.41 -5.45
CA LYS A 150 -0.68 2.57 -6.91
C LYS A 150 -1.04 1.30 -7.68
N ALA A 151 -0.70 0.12 -7.14
CA ALA A 151 -1.07 -1.15 -7.75
C ALA A 151 -2.59 -1.30 -7.85
N VAL A 152 -3.34 -1.02 -6.77
CA VAL A 152 -4.82 -1.05 -6.81
C VAL A 152 -5.38 -0.06 -7.81
N GLN A 153 -4.88 1.18 -7.83
CA GLN A 153 -5.31 2.21 -8.79
C GLN A 153 -5.06 1.76 -10.25
N TYR A 154 -3.90 1.16 -10.52
CA TYR A 154 -3.58 0.60 -11.83
C TYR A 154 -4.56 -0.52 -12.21
N LEU A 155 -4.78 -1.48 -11.31
CA LEU A 155 -5.66 -2.63 -11.52
C LEU A 155 -7.13 -2.24 -11.74
N VAL A 156 -7.63 -1.26 -10.99
CA VAL A 156 -9.01 -0.74 -11.19
C VAL A 156 -9.15 -0.07 -12.55
N ARG A 157 -8.12 0.66 -12.99
CA ARG A 157 -8.13 1.35 -14.28
C ARG A 157 -8.03 0.40 -15.48
N THR A 158 -7.21 -0.65 -15.37
CA THR A 158 -6.85 -1.50 -16.52
C THR A 158 -7.58 -2.85 -16.54
N GLY A 159 -7.93 -3.39 -15.38
CA GLY A 159 -8.44 -4.76 -15.24
C GLY A 159 -7.38 -5.84 -15.52
N ASP A 160 -6.09 -5.49 -15.64
CA ASP A 160 -5.00 -6.38 -16.06
C ASP A 160 -3.83 -6.30 -15.06
N PRO A 161 -3.39 -7.41 -14.45
CA PRO A 161 -2.23 -7.42 -13.57
C PRO A 161 -0.88 -7.37 -14.30
N HIS A 162 -0.88 -7.23 -15.62
CA HIS A 162 0.33 -7.06 -16.41
C HIS A 162 0.55 -5.59 -16.78
N ILE A 163 1.73 -5.05 -16.46
CA ILE A 163 2.10 -3.67 -16.79
C ILE A 163 3.13 -3.65 -17.92
N LYS A 164 2.86 -2.90 -18.99
CA LYS A 164 3.70 -2.88 -20.19
C LYS A 164 4.91 -1.96 -20.05
N SER A 165 4.78 -0.88 -19.32
CA SER A 165 5.82 0.14 -19.20
C SER A 165 5.76 0.85 -17.85
N ALA A 166 6.90 1.33 -17.38
CA ALA A 166 6.98 2.20 -16.20
C ALA A 166 6.15 3.50 -16.34
N SER A 167 5.93 3.97 -17.58
CA SER A 167 5.07 5.14 -17.86
C SER A 167 3.58 4.90 -17.57
N ASP A 168 3.14 3.63 -17.50
CA ASP A 168 1.76 3.28 -17.18
C ASP A 168 1.50 3.29 -15.66
N TRP A 169 2.56 3.34 -14.85
CA TRP A 169 2.47 3.37 -13.40
C TRP A 169 1.88 4.70 -12.89
N PRO A 170 0.92 4.68 -11.94
CA PRO A 170 0.34 5.91 -11.42
C PRO A 170 1.40 6.88 -10.87
N LEU A 171 1.40 8.12 -11.35
CA LEU A 171 2.39 9.13 -10.95
C LEU A 171 2.14 9.66 -9.54
N GLU A 172 0.86 9.92 -9.22
CA GLU A 172 0.49 10.48 -7.93
C GLU A 172 0.74 9.49 -6.80
N THR A 173 1.29 10.02 -5.70
CA THR A 173 1.55 9.23 -4.51
C THR A 173 0.70 9.78 -3.35
N THR A 174 -0.15 8.93 -2.78
CA THR A 174 -0.91 9.25 -1.58
C THR A 174 0.04 9.67 -0.46
N ARG A 175 -0.21 10.82 0.17
CA ARG A 175 0.62 11.35 1.26
C ARG A 175 0.50 10.44 2.50
N PHE A 176 1.53 10.43 3.34
CA PHE A 176 1.51 9.71 4.62
C PHE A 176 0.28 10.10 5.46
N GLY A 177 -0.39 9.12 6.04
CA GLY A 177 -1.58 9.30 6.85
C GLY A 177 -2.84 9.74 6.08
N ASN A 178 -2.78 9.77 4.75
CA ASN A 178 -3.93 10.07 3.89
C ASN A 178 -4.40 8.80 3.17
N TRP A 179 -5.51 8.93 2.47
CA TRP A 179 -6.17 7.82 1.77
C TRP A 179 -6.71 8.23 0.41
N VAL A 180 -7.06 7.24 -0.36
CA VAL A 180 -7.89 7.34 -1.57
C VAL A 180 -8.95 6.26 -1.51
N THR A 181 -10.08 6.47 -2.17
CA THR A 181 -11.13 5.47 -2.33
C THR A 181 -11.17 4.96 -3.75
N VAL A 182 -11.48 3.68 -3.90
CA VAL A 182 -11.71 3.06 -5.21
C VAL A 182 -13.02 2.27 -5.17
N GLU A 183 -13.79 2.36 -6.25
CA GLU A 183 -14.97 1.53 -6.45
C GLU A 183 -14.57 0.28 -7.22
N VAL A 184 -14.87 -0.90 -6.64
CA VAL A 184 -14.68 -2.18 -7.32
C VAL A 184 -16.05 -2.72 -7.68
N THR A 185 -16.35 -2.72 -8.99
CA THR A 185 -17.53 -3.39 -9.54
C THR A 185 -17.28 -4.89 -9.63
N THR A 186 -18.19 -5.67 -9.12
CA THR A 186 -18.21 -7.15 -9.25
C THR A 186 -18.73 -7.55 -10.60
#